data_971ac1edcaf196124e4245bccf3f8dfe
#
_entry.id   971ac1edcaf196124e4245bccf3f8dfe
#
_cell.length_a   1.000
_cell.length_b   1.000
_cell.length_c   1.000
_cell.angle_alpha   90.00
_cell.angle_beta   90.00
_cell.angle_gamma   90.00
#
_symmetry.space_group_name_H-M   'P 1'
#
loop_
_entity.id
_entity.type
_entity.pdbx_description
1 polymer ?
#
loop_
_entity_poly.entity_id
_entity_poly.type
_entity_poly.pdbx_seq_one_letter_code
_entity_poly.pdbx_strand_id
1 'polypeptide(L)'
;MTASWRFSTLADRHRALGSKLEDWSGMGTAWTYDKDADEEYVAIRTKAGLMDVSGLKKVHITGPHAAHLIDLATTRDVEKIYPGKSAYACMLNEAGKFTDDCIIYRISPNSWMVVHGSGTGHEELQRAAAGRDVSLRFDDNLHDLSLQGPTAVDYLAKHVPGIRDLNYFHHMQTQLFGFPVMISRTGYTGERGYEIFCRGQDAGTIWDRILDEGKGVGIIPCRFTTLDMLRVESYLLFYPYDNSQKYPFESEGP
;
A
#
# COMPACT_ATOMS: atom_id res chain seq x y z
N MET A 1 28.75 -3.82 -8.16
CA MET A 1 27.67 -3.22 -8.96
C MET A 1 26.79 -2.49 -7.96
N THR A 2 26.72 -1.16 -8.04
CA THR A 2 25.78 -0.37 -7.23
C THR A 2 24.37 -0.73 -7.70
N ALA A 3 23.54 -1.27 -6.79
CA ALA A 3 22.15 -1.53 -7.10
C ALA A 3 21.49 -0.22 -7.53
N SER A 4 20.98 -0.17 -8.75
CA SER A 4 20.23 0.99 -9.22
C SER A 4 18.81 0.86 -8.66
N TRP A 5 18.48 1.62 -7.63
CA TRP A 5 17.13 1.70 -7.13
C TRP A 5 16.24 2.43 -8.12
N ARG A 6 14.96 2.07 -8.11
CA ARG A 6 13.91 2.89 -8.69
C ARG A 6 13.70 4.11 -7.79
N PHE A 7 13.23 5.20 -8.34
CA PHE A 7 12.84 6.37 -7.57
C PHE A 7 11.36 6.69 -7.81
N SER A 8 10.64 6.92 -6.72
CA SER A 8 9.33 7.55 -6.78
C SER A 8 9.44 8.95 -7.42
N THR A 9 8.41 9.40 -8.11
CA THR A 9 8.32 10.79 -8.59
C THR A 9 8.33 11.81 -7.45
N LEU A 10 8.19 11.34 -6.20
CA LEU A 10 8.26 12.15 -4.99
C LEU A 10 9.68 12.24 -4.39
N ALA A 11 10.67 11.58 -4.98
CA ALA A 11 12.03 11.48 -4.43
C ALA A 11 12.64 12.84 -4.05
N ASP A 12 12.47 13.86 -4.91
CA ASP A 12 13.01 15.20 -4.62
C ASP A 12 12.27 15.92 -3.50
N ARG A 13 10.96 15.63 -3.32
CA ARG A 13 10.18 16.14 -2.18
C ARG A 13 10.66 15.52 -0.87
N HIS A 14 10.96 14.25 -0.87
CA HIS A 14 11.53 13.56 0.30
C HIS A 14 12.94 14.06 0.63
N ARG A 15 13.78 14.30 -0.39
CA ARG A 15 15.11 14.92 -0.20
C ARG A 15 15.02 16.32 0.39
N ALA A 16 14.02 17.11 -0.04
CA ALA A 16 13.78 18.44 0.53
C ALA A 16 13.37 18.40 2.00
N LEU A 17 12.86 17.27 2.50
CA LEU A 17 12.55 17.02 3.91
C LEU A 17 13.74 16.40 4.67
N GLY A 18 14.91 16.27 4.03
CA GLY A 18 16.13 15.73 4.63
C GLY A 18 16.32 14.22 4.46
N SER A 19 15.46 13.53 3.72
CA SER A 19 15.64 12.10 3.49
C SER A 19 16.84 11.82 2.58
N LYS A 20 17.63 10.82 2.95
CA LYS A 20 18.72 10.28 2.10
C LYS A 20 18.21 9.24 1.11
N LEU A 21 16.96 8.82 1.24
CA LEU A 21 16.34 7.71 0.55
C LEU A 21 17.11 6.40 0.75
N GLU A 22 16.47 5.42 1.31
CA GLU A 22 17.04 4.09 1.55
C GLU A 22 16.25 3.04 0.76
N ASP A 23 16.90 1.92 0.47
CA ASP A 23 16.25 0.87 -0.31
C ASP A 23 15.12 0.21 0.47
N TRP A 24 13.94 0.21 -0.13
CA TRP A 24 12.85 -0.65 0.27
C TRP A 24 12.23 -1.31 -0.96
N SER A 25 12.37 -2.62 -1.05
CA SER A 25 11.80 -3.39 -2.16
C SER A 25 12.28 -2.93 -3.55
N GLY A 26 13.53 -2.44 -3.64
CA GLY A 26 14.13 -1.90 -4.86
C GLY A 26 13.70 -0.48 -5.20
N MET A 27 13.08 0.24 -4.27
CA MET A 27 12.73 1.65 -4.43
C MET A 27 13.36 2.50 -3.33
N GLY A 28 13.93 3.65 -3.72
CA GLY A 28 14.43 4.65 -2.79
C GLY A 28 13.28 5.27 -2.00
N THR A 29 13.18 4.92 -0.73
CA THR A 29 12.08 5.26 0.17
C THR A 29 12.53 6.22 1.26
N ALA A 30 11.65 7.09 1.72
CA ALA A 30 11.90 8.04 2.79
C ALA A 30 11.80 7.37 4.16
N TRP A 31 12.87 6.68 4.59
CA TRP A 31 12.94 6.05 5.91
C TRP A 31 12.97 7.07 7.04
N THR A 32 13.73 8.15 6.85
CA THR A 32 13.92 9.22 7.84
C THR A 32 13.77 10.59 7.21
N TYR A 33 13.43 11.59 8.02
CA TYR A 33 13.51 13.02 7.72
C TYR A 33 14.40 13.71 8.76
N ASP A 34 14.74 14.98 8.53
CA ASP A 34 15.57 15.75 9.47
C ASP A 34 14.85 16.11 10.78
N LYS A 35 13.51 16.17 10.75
CA LYS A 35 12.69 16.47 11.93
C LYS A 35 12.53 15.26 12.85
N ASP A 36 12.01 15.49 14.05
CA ASP A 36 11.66 14.43 14.99
C ASP A 36 10.45 13.62 14.49
N ALA A 37 10.48 12.30 14.72
CA ALA A 37 9.40 11.38 14.38
C ALA A 37 8.18 11.54 15.30
N ASP A 38 8.35 12.09 16.51
CA ASP A 38 7.28 12.24 17.49
C ASP A 38 6.15 13.15 16.99
N GLU A 39 6.48 14.21 16.23
CA GLU A 39 5.45 15.07 15.61
C GLU A 39 4.60 14.30 14.60
N GLU A 40 5.22 13.43 13.81
CA GLU A 40 4.53 12.61 12.81
C GLU A 40 3.66 11.55 13.47
N TYR A 41 4.19 10.90 14.51
CA TYR A 41 3.45 9.92 15.30
C TYR A 41 2.18 10.57 15.92
N VAL A 42 2.34 11.70 16.59
CA VAL A 42 1.22 12.43 17.20
C VAL A 42 0.21 12.88 16.12
N ALA A 43 0.69 13.34 14.95
CA ALA A 43 -0.17 13.78 13.88
C ALA A 43 -1.04 12.61 13.37
N ILE A 44 -0.48 11.43 13.15
CA ILE A 44 -1.25 10.27 12.67
C ILE A 44 -2.27 9.82 13.72
N ARG A 45 -1.93 9.83 15.02
CA ARG A 45 -2.86 9.46 16.09
C ARG A 45 -3.98 10.47 16.33
N THR A 46 -3.73 11.77 16.11
CA THR A 46 -4.66 12.84 16.52
C THR A 46 -5.21 13.69 15.36
N LYS A 47 -4.54 13.65 14.21
CA LYS A 47 -4.85 14.42 12.99
C LYS A 47 -4.77 13.51 11.77
N ALA A 48 -3.77 13.72 10.90
CA ALA A 48 -3.42 12.79 9.83
C ALA A 48 -1.97 13.00 9.36
N GLY A 49 -1.39 11.93 8.81
CA GLY A 49 -0.11 11.94 8.13
C GLY A 49 -0.24 11.40 6.72
N LEU A 50 0.58 11.93 5.81
CA LEU A 50 0.68 11.49 4.42
C LEU A 50 2.04 10.82 4.21
N MET A 51 2.03 9.57 3.75
CA MET A 51 3.22 8.75 3.50
C MET A 51 3.29 8.30 2.05
N ASP A 52 4.49 8.19 1.51
CA ASP A 52 4.74 7.55 0.21
C ASP A 52 5.12 6.08 0.44
N VAL A 53 4.20 5.18 0.12
CA VAL A 53 4.40 3.73 0.17
C VAL A 53 4.49 3.12 -1.23
N SER A 54 4.89 3.92 -2.21
CA SER A 54 4.99 3.50 -3.62
C SER A 54 6.01 2.38 -3.86
N GLY A 55 6.87 2.08 -2.90
CA GLY A 55 7.76 0.92 -2.92
C GLY A 55 7.04 -0.43 -2.96
N LEU A 56 5.81 -0.50 -2.46
CA LEU A 56 4.95 -1.68 -2.65
C LEU A 56 4.81 -2.02 -4.14
N LYS A 57 4.88 -3.30 -4.47
CA LYS A 57 4.76 -3.80 -5.85
C LYS A 57 3.30 -3.98 -6.22
N LYS A 58 2.86 -3.42 -7.32
CA LYS A 58 1.49 -3.52 -7.84
C LYS A 58 1.48 -4.39 -9.08
N VAL A 59 0.74 -5.50 -9.02
CA VAL A 59 0.60 -6.45 -10.11
C VAL A 59 -0.86 -6.52 -10.55
N HIS A 60 -1.14 -6.06 -11.76
CA HIS A 60 -2.46 -6.24 -12.38
C HIS A 60 -2.57 -7.64 -12.95
N ILE A 61 -3.67 -8.31 -12.64
CA ILE A 61 -3.96 -9.67 -13.07
C ILE A 61 -5.31 -9.65 -13.78
N THR A 62 -5.33 -10.05 -15.05
CA THR A 62 -6.55 -10.04 -15.86
C THR A 62 -6.70 -11.36 -16.61
N GLY A 63 -7.93 -11.78 -16.83
CA GLY A 63 -8.27 -12.98 -17.57
C GLY A 63 -9.26 -13.88 -16.85
N PRO A 64 -9.80 -14.89 -17.55
CA PRO A 64 -10.82 -15.79 -17.01
C PRO A 64 -10.31 -16.63 -15.82
N HIS A 65 -9.00 -16.92 -15.77
CA HIS A 65 -8.42 -17.69 -14.67
C HIS A 65 -7.77 -16.82 -13.57
N ALA A 66 -7.99 -15.49 -13.58
CA ALA A 66 -7.36 -14.57 -12.62
C ALA A 66 -7.73 -14.89 -11.16
N ALA A 67 -9.01 -15.15 -10.89
CA ALA A 67 -9.46 -15.53 -9.55
C ALA A 67 -8.80 -16.83 -9.06
N HIS A 68 -8.78 -17.86 -9.92
CA HIS A 68 -8.16 -19.15 -9.61
C HIS A 68 -6.65 -19.04 -9.36
N LEU A 69 -5.95 -18.18 -10.13
CA LEU A 69 -4.54 -17.90 -9.93
C LEU A 69 -4.30 -17.32 -8.53
N ILE A 70 -5.10 -16.30 -8.14
CA ILE A 70 -4.94 -15.61 -6.86
C ILE A 70 -5.27 -16.56 -5.70
N ASP A 71 -6.29 -17.40 -5.85
CA ASP A 71 -6.67 -18.40 -4.86
C ASP A 71 -5.55 -19.42 -4.61
N LEU A 72 -4.82 -19.82 -5.65
CA LEU A 72 -3.66 -20.71 -5.53
C LEU A 72 -2.43 -20.03 -4.91
N ALA A 73 -2.24 -18.74 -5.13
CA ALA A 73 -1.06 -18.00 -4.69
C ALA A 73 -1.19 -17.43 -3.28
N THR A 74 -2.40 -17.41 -2.71
CA THR A 74 -2.68 -16.72 -1.45
C THR A 74 -3.52 -17.56 -0.49
N THR A 75 -3.51 -17.20 0.78
CA THR A 75 -4.25 -17.90 1.85
C THR A 75 -5.70 -17.42 2.00
N ARG A 76 -6.20 -16.61 1.08
CA ARG A 76 -7.55 -16.04 1.18
C ARG A 76 -8.52 -16.76 0.25
N ASP A 77 -9.72 -17.04 0.73
CA ASP A 77 -10.86 -17.45 -0.08
C ASP A 77 -11.28 -16.32 -1.02
N VAL A 78 -10.86 -16.44 -2.28
CA VAL A 78 -11.01 -15.39 -3.30
C VAL A 78 -12.47 -15.25 -3.76
N GLU A 79 -13.29 -16.28 -3.62
CA GLU A 79 -14.72 -16.23 -3.97
C GLU A 79 -15.50 -15.21 -3.12
N LYS A 80 -15.01 -14.94 -1.89
CA LYS A 80 -15.61 -13.94 -0.98
C LYS A 80 -15.21 -12.50 -1.28
N ILE A 81 -14.34 -12.28 -2.27
CA ILE A 81 -13.92 -10.95 -2.71
C ILE A 81 -14.71 -10.56 -3.96
N TYR A 82 -15.67 -9.66 -3.83
CA TYR A 82 -16.47 -9.12 -4.93
C TYR A 82 -15.86 -7.81 -5.49
N PRO A 83 -16.23 -7.36 -6.70
CA PRO A 83 -15.74 -6.08 -7.24
C PRO A 83 -15.95 -4.91 -6.28
N GLY A 84 -14.90 -4.13 -6.04
CA GLY A 84 -14.89 -3.05 -5.03
C GLY A 84 -14.44 -3.47 -3.64
N LYS A 85 -14.29 -4.79 -3.38
CA LYS A 85 -13.75 -5.31 -2.12
C LYS A 85 -12.26 -5.63 -2.24
N SER A 86 -11.55 -5.47 -1.12
CA SER A 86 -10.16 -5.87 -0.94
C SER A 86 -10.04 -6.90 0.19
N ALA A 87 -8.91 -7.60 0.25
CA ALA A 87 -8.61 -8.49 1.36
C ALA A 87 -7.10 -8.61 1.58
N TYR A 88 -6.67 -8.61 2.83
CA TYR A 88 -5.31 -9.01 3.19
C TYR A 88 -5.15 -10.52 3.06
N ALA A 89 -4.01 -10.95 2.56
CA ALA A 89 -3.65 -12.36 2.43
C ALA A 89 -2.16 -12.56 2.64
N CYS A 90 -1.78 -13.77 3.06
CA CYS A 90 -0.41 -14.22 3.06
C CYS A 90 -0.11 -15.03 1.80
N MET A 91 1.15 -15.05 1.40
CA MET A 91 1.68 -15.90 0.35
C MET A 91 2.62 -16.92 0.96
N LEU A 92 2.48 -18.18 0.56
CA LEU A 92 3.22 -19.30 1.11
C LEU A 92 3.94 -20.04 -0.01
N ASN A 93 5.12 -20.59 0.31
CA ASN A 93 5.80 -21.55 -0.58
C ASN A 93 5.21 -22.95 -0.46
N GLU A 94 5.73 -23.90 -1.23
CA GLU A 94 5.30 -25.30 -1.23
C GLU A 94 5.49 -26.01 0.13
N ALA A 95 6.39 -25.49 0.96
CA ALA A 95 6.59 -25.98 2.33
C ALA A 95 5.61 -25.36 3.35
N GLY A 96 4.70 -24.48 2.91
CA GLY A 96 3.73 -23.79 3.76
C GLY A 96 4.30 -22.63 4.57
N LYS A 97 5.50 -22.15 4.25
CA LYS A 97 6.14 -21.02 4.95
C LYS A 97 5.87 -19.69 4.26
N PHE A 98 5.78 -18.63 5.04
CA PHE A 98 5.62 -17.27 4.51
C PHE A 98 6.71 -16.89 3.52
N THR A 99 6.31 -16.35 2.39
CA THR A 99 7.20 -15.81 1.36
C THR A 99 6.91 -14.35 1.05
N ASP A 100 5.70 -13.88 1.36
CA ASP A 100 5.26 -12.48 1.26
C ASP A 100 3.90 -12.32 1.91
N ASP A 101 3.41 -11.09 1.96
CA ASP A 101 2.01 -10.76 2.22
C ASP A 101 1.51 -9.74 1.19
N CYS A 102 0.20 -9.61 1.08
CA CYS A 102 -0.39 -8.75 0.07
C CYS A 102 -1.80 -8.26 0.44
N ILE A 103 -2.21 -7.20 -0.24
CA ILE A 103 -3.63 -6.85 -0.35
C ILE A 103 -4.11 -7.17 -1.76
N ILE A 104 -5.20 -7.92 -1.83
CA ILE A 104 -5.89 -8.30 -3.07
C ILE A 104 -7.03 -7.31 -3.29
N TYR A 105 -7.10 -6.70 -4.46
CA TYR A 105 -8.15 -5.79 -4.89
C TYR A 105 -8.91 -6.41 -6.06
N ARG A 106 -10.21 -6.65 -5.94
CA ARG A 106 -11.02 -7.06 -7.09
C ARG A 106 -11.60 -5.84 -7.78
N ILE A 107 -11.02 -5.47 -8.91
CA ILE A 107 -11.37 -4.25 -9.67
C ILE A 107 -12.67 -4.48 -10.47
N SER A 108 -12.78 -5.63 -11.12
CA SER A 108 -13.96 -6.06 -11.90
C SER A 108 -14.05 -7.59 -11.87
N PRO A 109 -15.06 -8.23 -12.46
CA PRO A 109 -15.19 -9.70 -12.43
C PRO A 109 -13.92 -10.47 -12.81
N ASN A 110 -13.18 -10.03 -13.84
CA ASN A 110 -11.97 -10.69 -14.35
C ASN A 110 -10.72 -9.79 -14.27
N SER A 111 -10.75 -8.75 -13.44
CA SER A 111 -9.62 -7.83 -13.28
C SER A 111 -9.32 -7.60 -11.81
N TRP A 112 -8.07 -7.84 -11.44
CA TRP A 112 -7.57 -7.80 -10.09
C TRP A 112 -6.28 -6.98 -10.03
N MET A 113 -5.97 -6.49 -8.84
CA MET A 113 -4.66 -5.95 -8.52
C MET A 113 -4.20 -6.60 -7.21
N VAL A 114 -2.97 -7.10 -7.20
CA VAL A 114 -2.30 -7.59 -5.99
C VAL A 114 -1.19 -6.59 -5.66
N VAL A 115 -1.24 -6.07 -4.45
CA VAL A 115 -0.21 -5.16 -3.91
C VAL A 115 0.55 -5.92 -2.83
N HIS A 116 1.86 -6.10 -3.03
CA HIS A 116 2.70 -6.91 -2.14
C HIS A 116 4.01 -6.19 -1.80
N GLY A 117 4.72 -6.70 -0.79
CA GLY A 117 5.89 -6.06 -0.22
C GLY A 117 7.22 -6.54 -0.76
N SER A 118 8.13 -6.85 0.16
CA SER A 118 9.55 -7.13 -0.11
C SER A 118 9.87 -8.60 -0.38
N GLY A 119 8.88 -9.48 -0.30
CA GLY A 119 9.07 -10.91 -0.49
C GLY A 119 9.08 -11.34 -1.95
N THR A 120 8.86 -12.64 -2.17
CA THR A 120 8.83 -13.29 -3.48
C THR A 120 7.42 -13.39 -4.07
N GLY A 121 6.52 -12.48 -3.68
CA GLY A 121 5.12 -12.50 -4.13
C GLY A 121 4.96 -12.45 -5.64
N HIS A 122 5.84 -11.71 -6.34
CA HIS A 122 5.78 -11.65 -7.81
C HIS A 122 6.10 -13.01 -8.46
N GLU A 123 7.13 -13.69 -7.97
CA GLU A 123 7.52 -15.03 -8.42
C GLU A 123 6.43 -16.06 -8.13
N GLU A 124 5.78 -15.97 -6.97
CA GLU A 124 4.65 -16.84 -6.62
C GLU A 124 3.47 -16.64 -7.57
N LEU A 125 3.13 -15.39 -7.89
CA LEU A 125 2.08 -15.08 -8.87
C LEU A 125 2.45 -15.60 -10.27
N GLN A 126 3.69 -15.44 -10.70
CA GLN A 126 4.17 -15.96 -11.99
C GLN A 126 4.09 -17.49 -12.05
N ARG A 127 4.49 -18.17 -10.97
CA ARG A 127 4.39 -19.62 -10.86
C ARG A 127 2.93 -20.09 -10.95
N ALA A 128 2.05 -19.43 -10.22
CA ALA A 128 0.62 -19.71 -10.26
C ALA A 128 -0.04 -19.41 -11.62
N ALA A 129 0.54 -18.52 -12.42
CA ALA A 129 0.03 -18.19 -13.76
C ALA A 129 0.33 -19.25 -14.81
N ALA A 130 1.31 -20.11 -14.58
CA ALA A 130 1.77 -21.08 -15.57
C ALA A 130 0.62 -21.97 -16.07
N GLY A 131 0.45 -22.05 -17.39
CA GLY A 131 -0.60 -22.84 -18.05
C GLY A 131 -2.03 -22.30 -17.90
N ARG A 132 -2.22 -21.07 -17.45
CA ARG A 132 -3.52 -20.41 -17.26
C ARG A 132 -3.74 -19.28 -18.25
N ASP A 133 -4.98 -19.06 -18.63
CA ASP A 133 -5.38 -17.92 -19.48
C ASP A 133 -5.51 -16.66 -18.59
N VAL A 134 -4.36 -16.05 -18.32
CA VAL A 134 -4.22 -14.83 -17.53
C VAL A 134 -3.07 -13.97 -18.06
N SER A 135 -3.18 -12.68 -17.84
CA SER A 135 -2.10 -11.71 -18.05
C SER A 135 -1.71 -11.08 -16.70
N LEU A 136 -0.40 -11.08 -16.42
CA LEU A 136 0.20 -10.38 -15.28
C LEU A 136 0.97 -9.18 -15.79
N ARG A 137 0.70 -8.00 -15.23
CA ARG A 137 1.42 -6.77 -15.56
C ARG A 137 1.86 -6.07 -14.28
N PHE A 138 3.16 -6.05 -14.05
CA PHE A 138 3.75 -5.22 -13.00
C PHE A 138 3.59 -3.74 -13.38
N ASP A 139 3.09 -2.93 -12.46
CA ASP A 139 2.82 -1.50 -12.68
C ASP A 139 3.67 -0.62 -11.77
N ASP A 140 4.88 -0.36 -12.22
CA ASP A 140 5.85 0.46 -11.49
C ASP A 140 5.52 1.97 -11.52
N ASN A 141 4.64 2.39 -12.44
CA ASN A 141 4.19 3.78 -12.55
C ASN A 141 2.92 4.08 -11.73
N LEU A 142 2.40 3.08 -11.00
CA LEU A 142 1.30 3.30 -10.06
C LEU A 142 1.88 3.62 -8.68
N HIS A 143 1.71 4.86 -8.23
CA HIS A 143 2.12 5.32 -6.91
C HIS A 143 1.03 5.05 -5.88
N ASP A 144 1.42 4.93 -4.63
CA ASP A 144 0.53 4.70 -3.50
C ASP A 144 0.84 5.71 -2.39
N LEU A 145 -0.11 6.62 -2.17
CA LEU A 145 -0.04 7.67 -1.16
C LEU A 145 -0.95 7.30 0.00
N SER A 146 -0.37 6.98 1.14
CA SER A 146 -1.08 6.54 2.33
C SER A 146 -1.41 7.74 3.23
N LEU A 147 -2.68 8.16 3.26
CA LEU A 147 -3.21 9.23 4.10
C LEU A 147 -3.91 8.62 5.31
N GLN A 148 -3.28 8.67 6.49
CA GLN A 148 -3.69 7.95 7.68
C GLN A 148 -3.94 8.88 8.86
N GLY A 149 -5.00 8.63 9.62
CA GLY A 149 -5.35 9.35 10.83
C GLY A 149 -6.81 9.81 10.89
N PRO A 150 -7.33 10.19 12.06
CA PRO A 150 -8.76 10.45 12.27
C PRO A 150 -9.34 11.58 11.41
N THR A 151 -8.54 12.57 11.00
CA THR A 151 -9.04 13.68 10.17
C THR A 151 -8.97 13.39 8.68
N ALA A 152 -8.36 12.28 8.24
CA ALA A 152 -8.21 11.92 6.84
C ALA A 152 -9.56 11.84 6.09
N VAL A 153 -10.58 11.24 6.74
CA VAL A 153 -11.91 11.12 6.16
C VAL A 153 -12.59 12.47 5.95
N ASP A 154 -12.46 13.39 6.91
CA ASP A 154 -13.06 14.72 6.84
C ASP A 154 -12.40 15.59 5.77
N TYR A 155 -11.09 15.43 5.62
CA TYR A 155 -10.35 16.07 4.55
C TYR A 155 -10.77 15.55 3.17
N LEU A 156 -10.72 14.23 2.96
CA LEU A 156 -11.07 13.63 1.66
C LEU A 156 -12.54 13.86 1.29
N ALA A 157 -13.45 13.92 2.26
CA ALA A 157 -14.87 14.14 1.99
C ALA A 157 -15.19 15.51 1.35
N LYS A 158 -14.26 16.46 1.39
CA LYS A 158 -14.39 17.74 0.69
C LYS A 158 -14.15 17.58 -0.82
N HIS A 159 -13.44 16.55 -1.25
CA HIS A 159 -12.99 16.34 -2.62
C HIS A 159 -13.59 15.10 -3.27
N VAL A 160 -13.96 14.09 -2.47
CA VAL A 160 -14.40 12.78 -2.94
C VAL A 160 -15.79 12.46 -2.39
N PRO A 161 -16.84 12.62 -3.20
CA PRO A 161 -18.19 12.23 -2.81
C PRO A 161 -18.26 10.73 -2.43
N GLY A 162 -18.96 10.39 -1.35
CA GLY A 162 -19.17 9.02 -0.91
C GLY A 162 -18.00 8.39 -0.13
N ILE A 163 -16.89 9.09 0.07
CA ILE A 163 -15.71 8.52 0.78
C ILE A 163 -16.03 8.14 2.23
N ARG A 164 -16.98 8.83 2.88
CA ARG A 164 -17.40 8.51 4.24
C ARG A 164 -18.03 7.13 4.37
N ASP A 165 -18.73 6.70 3.31
CA ASP A 165 -19.49 5.46 3.26
C ASP A 165 -18.64 4.28 2.76
N LEU A 166 -17.40 4.54 2.31
CA LEU A 166 -16.48 3.50 1.90
C LEU A 166 -16.15 2.62 3.11
N ASN A 167 -16.49 1.34 3.02
CA ASN A 167 -16.26 0.37 4.10
C ASN A 167 -14.77 0.00 4.22
N TYR A 168 -14.37 -0.49 5.39
CA TYR A 168 -13.02 -1.03 5.60
C TYR A 168 -12.74 -2.20 4.65
N PHE A 169 -11.56 -2.26 4.07
CA PHE A 169 -11.18 -3.16 2.98
C PHE A 169 -12.11 -3.08 1.76
N HIS A 170 -12.55 -1.87 1.41
CA HIS A 170 -13.19 -1.58 0.14
C HIS A 170 -12.43 -0.47 -0.58
N HIS A 171 -12.58 -0.43 -1.89
CA HIS A 171 -11.98 0.58 -2.73
C HIS A 171 -12.97 1.13 -3.76
N MET A 172 -12.70 2.32 -4.24
CA MET A 172 -13.48 2.97 -5.28
C MET A 172 -12.58 3.64 -6.30
N GLN A 173 -12.97 3.60 -7.55
CA GLN A 173 -12.36 4.43 -8.59
C GLN A 173 -13.08 5.76 -8.61
N THR A 174 -12.31 6.85 -8.58
CA THR A 174 -12.84 8.21 -8.48
C THR A 174 -11.84 9.21 -9.06
N GLN A 175 -12.09 10.49 -8.82
CA GLN A 175 -11.14 11.57 -9.08
C GLN A 175 -10.79 12.28 -7.79
N LEU A 176 -9.52 12.64 -7.66
CA LEU A 176 -9.03 13.53 -6.61
C LEU A 176 -8.33 14.70 -7.30
N PHE A 177 -8.82 15.92 -7.06
CA PHE A 177 -8.33 17.15 -7.72
C PHE A 177 -8.41 17.14 -9.26
N GLY A 178 -9.31 16.34 -9.83
CA GLY A 178 -9.43 16.15 -11.28
C GLY A 178 -8.55 15.04 -11.86
N PHE A 179 -7.69 14.42 -11.07
CA PHE A 179 -6.88 13.27 -11.50
C PHE A 179 -7.57 11.94 -11.21
N PRO A 180 -7.56 10.98 -12.14
CA PRO A 180 -8.09 9.64 -11.88
C PRO A 180 -7.29 8.93 -10.80
N VAL A 181 -7.97 8.41 -9.79
CA VAL A 181 -7.38 7.65 -8.67
C VAL A 181 -8.23 6.46 -8.30
N MET A 182 -7.62 5.44 -7.71
CA MET A 182 -8.32 4.47 -6.90
C MET A 182 -8.04 4.76 -5.43
N ILE A 183 -9.08 4.90 -4.63
CA ILE A 183 -8.94 5.11 -3.18
C ILE A 183 -9.43 3.85 -2.47
N SER A 184 -8.58 3.31 -1.60
CA SER A 184 -8.90 2.17 -0.75
C SER A 184 -8.95 2.60 0.71
N ARG A 185 -9.95 2.09 1.45
CA ARG A 185 -9.96 2.23 2.91
C ARG A 185 -9.16 1.10 3.54
N THR A 186 -7.86 1.20 3.36
CA THR A 186 -6.81 0.34 3.90
C THR A 186 -5.72 1.21 4.52
N GLY A 187 -4.78 0.60 5.22
CA GLY A 187 -3.66 1.28 5.85
C GLY A 187 -2.93 0.38 6.82
N TYR A 188 -1.80 0.85 7.34
CA TYR A 188 -0.87 0.10 8.14
C TYR A 188 -0.51 0.81 9.46
N THR A 189 -1.47 1.56 10.02
CA THR A 189 -1.24 2.41 11.21
C THR A 189 -2.16 2.11 12.40
N GLY A 190 -3.18 1.29 12.18
CA GLY A 190 -4.26 1.09 13.15
C GLY A 190 -5.31 2.21 13.16
N GLU A 191 -5.01 3.36 12.54
CA GLU A 191 -5.97 4.46 12.42
C GLU A 191 -6.87 4.31 11.19
N ARG A 192 -8.00 5.02 11.21
CA ARG A 192 -8.81 5.17 9.99
C ARG A 192 -8.02 5.99 8.96
N GLY A 193 -7.79 5.38 7.81
CA GLY A 193 -7.03 6.00 6.74
C GLY A 193 -7.41 5.46 5.38
N TYR A 194 -6.68 5.96 4.38
CA TYR A 194 -6.92 5.63 2.98
C TYR A 194 -5.60 5.55 2.22
N GLU A 195 -5.52 4.61 1.30
CA GLU A 195 -4.45 4.51 0.31
C GLU A 195 -4.96 5.03 -1.03
N ILE A 196 -4.21 5.96 -1.63
CA ILE A 196 -4.58 6.69 -2.85
C ILE A 196 -3.63 6.24 -3.94
N PHE A 197 -4.13 5.37 -4.82
CA PHE A 197 -3.39 4.90 -5.98
C PHE A 197 -3.55 5.88 -7.13
N CYS A 198 -2.45 6.45 -7.61
CA CYS A 198 -2.43 7.43 -8.68
C CYS A 198 -1.26 7.19 -9.65
N ARG A 199 -1.32 7.76 -10.84
CA ARG A 199 -0.21 7.69 -11.79
C ARG A 199 0.97 8.55 -11.33
N GLY A 200 2.20 8.08 -11.58
CA GLY A 200 3.41 8.77 -11.16
C GLY A 200 3.48 10.22 -11.63
N GLN A 201 3.01 10.51 -12.83
CA GLN A 201 2.95 11.88 -13.37
C GLN A 201 2.05 12.83 -12.56
N ASP A 202 1.04 12.28 -11.87
CA ASP A 202 0.05 13.04 -11.10
C ASP A 202 0.38 13.07 -9.60
N ALA A 203 1.17 12.08 -9.14
CA ALA A 203 1.47 11.85 -7.72
C ALA A 203 2.07 13.09 -7.03
N GLY A 204 2.99 13.80 -7.71
CA GLY A 204 3.58 15.01 -7.18
C GLY A 204 2.57 16.13 -6.92
N THR A 205 1.67 16.36 -7.86
CA THR A 205 0.62 17.38 -7.71
C THR A 205 -0.39 16.99 -6.62
N ILE A 206 -0.76 15.70 -6.55
CA ILE A 206 -1.67 15.20 -5.52
C ILE A 206 -1.04 15.32 -4.14
N TRP A 207 0.21 14.91 -3.99
CA TRP A 207 0.98 15.03 -2.76
C TRP A 207 1.04 16.47 -2.24
N ASP A 208 1.48 17.40 -3.10
CA ASP A 208 1.63 18.81 -2.74
C ASP A 208 0.29 19.41 -2.33
N ARG A 209 -0.79 19.14 -3.08
CA ARG A 209 -2.12 19.67 -2.76
C ARG A 209 -2.70 19.11 -1.46
N ILE A 210 -2.49 17.83 -1.18
CA ILE A 210 -2.94 17.25 0.11
C ILE A 210 -2.23 17.96 1.26
N LEU A 211 -0.93 18.20 1.15
CA LEU A 211 -0.18 18.86 2.22
C LEU A 211 -0.51 20.34 2.35
N ASP A 212 -0.64 21.06 1.25
CA ASP A 212 -0.95 22.51 1.25
C ASP A 212 -2.35 22.77 1.80
N GLU A 213 -3.36 22.10 1.27
CA GLU A 213 -4.75 22.27 1.70
C GLU A 213 -5.02 21.62 3.07
N GLY A 214 -4.32 20.53 3.39
CA GLY A 214 -4.45 19.78 4.64
C GLY A 214 -3.68 20.39 5.81
N LYS A 215 -2.79 21.35 5.58
CA LYS A 215 -1.99 22.01 6.64
C LYS A 215 -2.87 22.58 7.75
N GLY A 216 -3.97 23.23 7.39
CA GLY A 216 -4.91 23.83 8.34
C GLY A 216 -5.65 22.85 9.24
N VAL A 217 -5.69 21.57 8.87
CA VAL A 217 -6.30 20.49 9.67
C VAL A 217 -5.24 19.51 10.22
N GLY A 218 -3.96 19.85 10.09
CA GLY A 218 -2.84 19.15 10.70
C GLY A 218 -2.37 17.91 9.92
N ILE A 219 -2.53 17.89 8.59
CA ILE A 219 -1.91 16.87 7.73
C ILE A 219 -0.46 17.25 7.50
N ILE A 220 0.46 16.33 7.80
CA ILE A 220 1.89 16.51 7.59
C ILE A 220 2.49 15.33 6.82
N PRO A 221 3.65 15.52 6.13
CA PRO A 221 4.37 14.41 5.52
C PRO A 221 5.00 13.55 6.62
N CYS A 222 4.92 12.22 6.45
CA CYS A 222 5.46 11.27 7.40
C CYS A 222 6.38 10.27 6.70
N ARG A 223 7.42 9.83 7.44
CA ARG A 223 8.45 8.90 7.02
C ARG A 223 8.07 7.45 7.30
N PHE A 224 8.86 6.52 6.74
CA PHE A 224 8.62 5.09 6.90
C PHE A 224 8.86 4.60 8.34
N THR A 225 9.86 5.13 9.06
CA THR A 225 10.12 4.72 10.44
C THR A 225 8.97 5.07 11.39
N THR A 226 8.25 6.16 11.15
CA THR A 226 7.02 6.48 11.88
C THR A 226 5.93 5.45 11.60
N LEU A 227 5.78 5.02 10.33
CA LEU A 227 4.85 3.95 9.97
C LEU A 227 5.18 2.64 10.70
N ASP A 228 6.49 2.30 10.79
CA ASP A 228 6.95 1.10 11.50
C ASP A 228 6.59 1.13 12.99
N MET A 229 6.74 2.25 13.68
CA MET A 229 6.30 2.40 15.07
C MET A 229 4.78 2.18 15.22
N LEU A 230 3.98 2.78 14.36
CA LEU A 230 2.52 2.72 14.41
C LEU A 230 1.97 1.31 14.14
N ARG A 231 2.59 0.59 13.19
CA ARG A 231 2.17 -0.77 12.86
C ARG A 231 2.46 -1.75 14.00
N VAL A 232 3.60 -1.58 14.71
CA VAL A 232 3.94 -2.41 15.88
C VAL A 232 2.89 -2.25 16.98
N GLU A 233 2.51 -1.03 17.31
CA GLU A 233 1.44 -0.76 18.28
C GLU A 233 0.09 -1.38 17.89
N SER A 234 -0.14 -1.50 16.59
CA SER A 234 -1.38 -2.05 16.04
C SER A 234 -1.33 -3.57 15.82
N TYR A 235 -0.26 -4.23 16.26
CA TYR A 235 -0.03 -5.68 16.08
C TYR A 235 -0.04 -6.12 14.61
N LEU A 236 0.41 -5.24 13.69
CA LEU A 236 0.54 -5.55 12.27
C LEU A 236 1.94 -6.05 11.96
N LEU A 237 2.04 -7.23 11.38
CA LEU A 237 3.31 -7.87 11.05
C LEU A 237 3.94 -7.23 9.82
N PHE A 238 5.26 -7.21 9.77
CA PHE A 238 6.05 -6.73 8.63
C PHE A 238 6.90 -7.87 8.06
N TYR A 239 6.55 -8.31 6.86
CA TYR A 239 7.40 -9.23 6.12
C TYR A 239 8.63 -8.50 5.58
N PRO A 240 9.88 -9.01 5.69
CA PRO A 240 10.25 -10.33 6.23
C PRO A 240 10.64 -10.36 7.72
N TYR A 241 10.62 -9.22 8.42
CA TYR A 241 11.22 -9.11 9.75
C TYR A 241 10.53 -9.96 10.80
N ASP A 242 9.20 -9.97 10.82
CA ASP A 242 8.45 -10.64 11.87
C ASP A 242 8.13 -12.10 11.53
N ASN A 243 7.94 -12.45 10.25
CA ASN A 243 7.35 -13.73 9.85
C ASN A 243 8.02 -14.45 8.67
N SER A 244 9.20 -13.98 8.18
CA SER A 244 9.91 -14.62 7.07
C SER A 244 10.28 -16.08 7.37
N GLN A 245 9.98 -16.99 6.42
CA GLN A 245 10.30 -18.42 6.50
C GLN A 245 9.73 -19.14 7.72
N LYS A 246 8.73 -18.55 8.39
CA LYS A 246 7.95 -19.19 9.47
C LYS A 246 6.68 -19.82 8.91
N TYR A 247 6.13 -20.78 9.64
CA TYR A 247 4.79 -21.26 9.37
C TYR A 247 3.75 -20.29 9.95
N PRO A 248 2.53 -20.20 9.36
CA PRO A 248 1.49 -19.28 9.84
C PRO A 248 1.08 -19.45 11.32
N PHE A 249 1.30 -20.64 11.89
CA PHE A 249 0.94 -20.98 13.26
C PHE A 249 2.13 -21.06 14.22
N GLU A 250 3.34 -20.80 13.73
CA GLU A 250 4.58 -20.77 14.53
C GLU A 250 5.04 -19.33 14.83
N SER A 251 4.27 -18.33 14.45
CA SER A 251 4.54 -16.96 14.88
C SER A 251 4.37 -16.94 16.41
N GLU A 252 5.49 -16.97 17.13
CA GLU A 252 5.48 -16.54 18.51
C GLU A 252 4.99 -15.08 18.46
N GLY A 253 3.79 -14.86 18.93
CA GLY A 253 3.28 -13.52 19.12
C GLY A 253 4.25 -12.73 20.01
N PRO A 254 4.21 -11.41 19.96
CA PRO A 254 4.98 -10.58 20.88
C PRO A 254 4.63 -10.88 22.32
#